data_0a1259682580ef070b38852353e3bab2
#
_entry.id   0a1259682580ef070b38852353e3bab2
#
_cell.length_a   1.000
_cell.length_b   1.000
_cell.length_c   1.000
_cell.angle_alpha   90.00
_cell.angle_beta   90.00
_cell.angle_gamma   90.00
#
_symmetry.space_group_name_H-M   'P 1'
#
loop_
_entity.id
_entity.type
_entity.pdbx_description
1 polymer ?
#
loop_
_entity_poly.entity_id
_entity_poly.type
_entity_poly.pdbx_seq_one_letter_code
_entity_poly.pdbx_strand_id
1 'polypeptide(L)'
;MIIQSLLGMVIGGVAMFTFLHLIPKELLLKFYPKGDFETFAFFVSLLVGPFFAIALHELGHLTAGLLQKHQLQLFVVAFFGLKRENQRVRVFFNKEMQYFGGISATSPINLEGNLKIQFARILGAGPLFSLLFGGVFLFLFYYFDSAWNG
;
A
#
# COMPACT_ATOMS: atom_id res chain seq x y z
N MET A 1 7.85 -18.63 13.28
CA MET A 1 6.82 -17.90 12.53
C MET A 1 5.82 -17.18 13.45
N ILE A 2 5.15 -17.85 14.38
CA ILE A 2 4.18 -17.23 15.32
C ILE A 2 4.78 -16.10 16.16
N ILE A 3 5.99 -16.28 16.71
CA ILE A 3 6.67 -15.28 17.55
C ILE A 3 6.99 -14.01 16.75
N GLN A 4 7.39 -14.13 15.49
CA GLN A 4 7.68 -12.99 14.62
C GLN A 4 6.41 -12.21 14.30
N SER A 5 5.30 -12.90 14.04
CA SER A 5 4.01 -12.27 13.81
C SER A 5 3.49 -11.54 15.05
N LEU A 6 3.61 -12.16 16.24
CA LEU A 6 3.25 -11.52 17.49
C LEU A 6 4.11 -10.28 17.79
N LEU A 7 5.42 -10.37 17.56
CA LEU A 7 6.33 -9.24 17.72
C LEU A 7 5.97 -8.09 16.76
N GLY A 8 5.67 -8.40 15.51
CA GLY A 8 5.21 -7.43 14.52
C GLY A 8 3.91 -6.74 14.93
N MET A 9 2.94 -7.50 15.46
CA MET A 9 1.67 -6.95 15.96
C MET A 9 1.90 -6.02 17.16
N VAL A 10 2.77 -6.40 18.10
CA VAL A 10 3.09 -5.57 19.27
C VAL A 10 3.78 -4.28 18.84
N ILE A 11 4.81 -4.36 18.00
CA ILE A 11 5.54 -3.19 17.49
C ILE A 11 4.60 -2.28 16.72
N GLY A 12 3.79 -2.83 15.81
CA GLY A 12 2.79 -2.08 15.04
C GLY A 12 1.73 -1.42 15.92
N GLY A 13 1.25 -2.13 16.94
CA GLY A 13 0.30 -1.59 17.92
C GLY A 13 0.88 -0.43 18.73
N VAL A 14 2.10 -0.59 19.24
CA VAL A 14 2.80 0.47 19.98
C VAL A 14 3.07 1.69 19.07
N ALA A 15 3.53 1.46 17.83
CA ALA A 15 3.77 2.54 16.88
C ALA A 15 2.48 3.30 16.55
N MET A 16 1.38 2.58 16.31
CA MET A 16 0.06 3.17 16.04
C MET A 16 -0.46 3.96 17.25
N PHE A 17 -0.35 3.40 18.46
CA PHE A 17 -0.75 4.08 19.67
C PHE A 17 0.04 5.36 19.90
N THR A 18 1.37 5.32 19.73
CA THR A 18 2.25 6.49 19.85
C THR A 18 1.89 7.53 18.79
N PHE A 19 1.68 7.11 17.54
CA PHE A 19 1.30 7.99 16.45
C PHE A 19 -0.02 8.71 16.74
N LEU A 20 -1.06 7.99 17.23
CA LEU A 20 -2.35 8.59 17.60
C LEU A 20 -2.23 9.59 18.75
N HIS A 21 -1.30 9.38 19.68
CA HIS A 21 -1.04 10.32 20.78
C HIS A 21 -0.29 11.59 20.34
N LEU A 22 0.51 11.48 19.25
CA LEU A 22 1.24 12.63 18.70
C LEU A 22 0.36 13.50 17.78
N ILE A 23 -0.78 12.98 17.32
CA ILE A 23 -1.70 13.76 16.48
C ILE A 23 -2.47 14.75 17.37
N PRO A 24 -2.49 16.04 17.06
CA PRO A 24 -3.32 17.01 17.75
C PRO A 24 -4.80 16.60 17.73
N LYS A 25 -5.47 16.74 18.88
CA LYS A 25 -6.90 16.36 18.98
C LYS A 25 -7.78 17.14 18.00
N GLU A 26 -7.42 18.39 17.73
CA GLU A 26 -8.12 19.25 16.77
C GLU A 26 -8.07 18.68 15.36
N LEU A 27 -6.94 18.03 15.00
CA LEU A 27 -6.81 17.35 13.71
C LEU A 27 -7.68 16.09 13.66
N LEU A 28 -7.69 15.29 14.73
CA LEU A 28 -8.56 14.10 14.81
C LEU A 28 -10.05 14.47 14.72
N LEU A 29 -10.47 15.56 15.36
CA LEU A 29 -11.84 16.04 15.32
C LEU A 29 -12.28 16.49 13.92
N LYS A 30 -11.37 16.93 13.06
CA LYS A 30 -11.67 17.26 11.66
C LYS A 30 -12.08 16.02 10.84
N PHE A 31 -11.57 14.84 11.19
CA PHE A 31 -11.93 13.57 10.54
C PHE A 31 -13.18 12.92 11.14
N TYR A 32 -13.74 13.50 12.22
CA TYR A 32 -14.95 12.94 12.80
C TYR A 32 -16.17 13.29 11.95
N PRO A 33 -16.91 12.29 11.46
CA PRO A 33 -18.06 12.53 10.59
C PRO A 33 -19.17 13.29 11.35
N LYS A 34 -19.73 14.31 10.72
CA LYS A 34 -20.77 15.18 11.30
C LYS A 34 -22.16 14.90 10.79
N GLY A 35 -22.32 14.07 9.76
CA GLY A 35 -23.57 13.72 9.14
C GLY A 35 -23.63 12.27 8.67
N ASP A 36 -24.82 11.80 8.29
CA ASP A 36 -25.03 10.40 7.89
C ASP A 36 -24.23 10.01 6.66
N PHE A 37 -24.15 10.90 5.66
CA PHE A 37 -23.33 10.67 4.46
C PHE A 37 -21.84 10.61 4.80
N GLU A 38 -21.34 11.51 5.63
CA GLU A 38 -19.93 11.51 6.07
C GLU A 38 -19.62 10.26 6.88
N THR A 39 -20.53 9.84 7.74
CA THR A 39 -20.41 8.60 8.51
C THR A 39 -20.32 7.39 7.59
N PHE A 40 -21.20 7.29 6.61
CA PHE A 40 -21.15 6.23 5.61
C PHE A 40 -19.82 6.25 4.82
N ALA A 41 -19.43 7.42 4.31
CA ALA A 41 -18.16 7.58 3.57
C ALA A 41 -16.95 7.23 4.43
N PHE A 42 -16.95 7.57 5.72
CA PHE A 42 -15.91 7.19 6.67
C PHE A 42 -15.78 5.67 6.81
N PHE A 43 -16.87 4.96 7.02
CA PHE A 43 -16.82 3.49 7.12
C PHE A 43 -16.42 2.82 5.82
N VAL A 44 -16.89 3.34 4.67
CA VAL A 44 -16.46 2.84 3.35
C VAL A 44 -14.97 3.07 3.15
N SER A 45 -14.45 4.25 3.50
CA SER A 45 -13.02 4.54 3.36
C SER A 45 -12.15 3.70 4.31
N LEU A 46 -12.64 3.40 5.52
CA LEU A 46 -11.96 2.52 6.46
C LEU A 46 -11.88 1.07 5.93
N LEU A 47 -12.91 0.63 5.20
CA LEU A 47 -12.93 -0.70 4.60
C LEU A 47 -12.08 -0.78 3.33
N VAL A 48 -12.18 0.21 2.44
CA VAL A 48 -11.54 0.20 1.10
C VAL A 48 -10.12 0.76 1.15
N GLY A 49 -9.87 1.74 2.02
CA GLY A 49 -8.60 2.46 2.12
C GLY A 49 -7.38 1.55 2.31
N PRO A 50 -7.40 0.56 3.21
CA PRO A 50 -6.29 -0.37 3.39
C PRO A 50 -5.94 -1.15 2.11
N PHE A 51 -6.93 -1.62 1.36
CA PHE A 51 -6.69 -2.32 0.09
C PHE A 51 -6.08 -1.40 -0.96
N PHE A 52 -6.51 -0.15 -1.00
CA PHE A 52 -5.94 0.85 -1.90
C PHE A 52 -4.50 1.20 -1.53
N ALA A 53 -4.21 1.36 -0.24
CA ALA A 53 -2.86 1.60 0.27
C ALA A 53 -1.92 0.43 -0.06
N ILE A 54 -2.37 -0.82 0.14
CA ILE A 54 -1.62 -2.02 -0.22
C ILE A 54 -1.38 -2.06 -1.74
N ALA A 55 -2.41 -1.75 -2.55
CA ALA A 55 -2.27 -1.73 -4.00
C ALA A 55 -1.19 -0.75 -4.47
N LEU A 56 -1.17 0.47 -3.92
CA LEU A 56 -0.16 1.48 -4.23
C LEU A 56 1.24 1.04 -3.79
N HIS A 57 1.36 0.41 -2.62
CA HIS A 57 2.61 -0.14 -2.13
C HIS A 57 3.17 -1.20 -3.08
N GLU A 58 2.36 -2.19 -3.43
CA GLU A 58 2.75 -3.29 -4.33
C GLU A 58 3.03 -2.80 -5.76
N LEU A 59 2.28 -1.78 -6.23
CA LEU A 59 2.56 -1.11 -7.50
C LEU A 59 3.93 -0.45 -7.51
N GLY A 60 4.40 0.08 -6.37
CA GLY A 60 5.75 0.61 -6.22
C GLY A 60 6.80 -0.45 -6.53
N HIS A 61 6.70 -1.63 -5.90
CA HIS A 61 7.60 -2.75 -6.16
C HIS A 61 7.56 -3.20 -7.62
N LEU A 62 6.36 -3.37 -8.16
CA LEU A 62 6.16 -3.78 -9.55
C LEU A 62 6.77 -2.77 -10.52
N THR A 63 6.48 -1.48 -10.34
CA THR A 63 6.99 -0.40 -11.21
C THR A 63 8.52 -0.37 -11.19
N ALA A 64 9.15 -0.44 -10.01
CA ALA A 64 10.60 -0.48 -9.88
C ALA A 64 11.22 -1.71 -10.55
N GLY A 65 10.55 -2.86 -10.45
CA GLY A 65 10.97 -4.08 -11.14
C GLY A 65 10.93 -3.91 -12.66
N LEU A 66 9.81 -3.43 -13.20
CA LEU A 66 9.63 -3.22 -14.64
C LEU A 66 10.62 -2.18 -15.20
N LEU A 67 10.88 -1.09 -14.47
CA LEU A 67 11.87 -0.08 -14.87
C LEU A 67 13.30 -0.65 -14.93
N GLN A 68 13.58 -1.68 -14.15
CA GLN A 68 14.87 -2.39 -14.14
C GLN A 68 14.90 -3.60 -15.09
N LYS A 69 13.97 -3.65 -16.06
CA LYS A 69 13.86 -4.73 -17.05
C LYS A 69 13.59 -6.10 -16.43
N HIS A 70 12.90 -6.12 -15.29
CA HIS A 70 12.29 -7.33 -14.77
C HIS A 70 10.95 -7.57 -15.46
N GLN A 71 10.52 -8.82 -15.50
CA GLN A 71 9.18 -9.18 -15.95
C GLN A 71 8.29 -9.51 -14.76
N LEU A 72 7.01 -9.11 -14.85
CA LEU A 72 5.99 -9.50 -13.88
C LEU A 72 5.90 -11.03 -13.81
N GLN A 73 5.92 -11.58 -12.60
CA GLN A 73 5.61 -12.98 -12.33
C GLN A 73 4.27 -13.11 -11.62
N LEU A 74 4.09 -12.33 -10.57
CA LEU A 74 2.89 -12.33 -9.75
C LEU A 74 2.64 -10.94 -9.18
N PHE A 75 1.40 -10.50 -9.19
CA PHE A 75 0.92 -9.31 -8.48
C PHE A 75 -0.45 -9.65 -7.90
N VAL A 76 -0.62 -9.50 -6.62
CA VAL A 76 -1.88 -9.78 -5.94
C VAL A 76 -2.16 -8.68 -4.93
N VAL A 77 -3.39 -8.20 -4.91
CA VAL A 77 -3.91 -7.31 -3.88
C VAL A 77 -5.31 -7.77 -3.53
N ALA A 78 -5.50 -8.16 -2.29
CA ALA A 78 -6.76 -8.72 -1.81
C ALA A 78 -7.28 -9.86 -2.71
N PHE A 79 -8.42 -9.66 -3.36
CA PHE A 79 -9.07 -10.65 -4.23
C PHE A 79 -8.56 -10.61 -5.68
N PHE A 80 -7.84 -9.56 -6.07
CA PHE A 80 -7.40 -9.37 -7.44
C PHE A 80 -5.96 -9.80 -7.63
N GLY A 81 -5.70 -10.59 -8.67
CA GLY A 81 -4.35 -11.04 -8.99
C GLY A 81 -4.04 -10.99 -10.49
N LEU A 82 -2.77 -10.72 -10.79
CA LEU A 82 -2.15 -10.86 -12.10
C LEU A 82 -1.03 -11.87 -11.99
N LYS A 83 -1.00 -12.87 -12.85
CA LYS A 83 0.12 -13.82 -12.95
C LYS A 83 0.59 -13.96 -14.38
N ARG A 84 1.89 -14.22 -14.54
CA ARG A 84 2.45 -14.59 -15.82
C ARG A 84 2.38 -16.11 -16.00
N GLU A 85 1.76 -16.53 -17.08
CA GLU A 85 1.63 -17.94 -17.45
C GLU A 85 1.79 -18.06 -18.96
N ASN A 86 2.67 -18.95 -19.42
CA ASN A 86 2.98 -19.14 -20.84
C ASN A 86 3.26 -17.81 -21.59
N GLN A 87 4.11 -16.96 -20.99
CA GLN A 87 4.50 -15.64 -21.49
C GLN A 87 3.35 -14.62 -21.64
N ARG A 88 2.17 -14.92 -21.15
CA ARG A 88 1.01 -14.02 -21.13
C ARG A 88 0.65 -13.65 -19.70
N VAL A 89 0.22 -12.42 -19.50
CA VAL A 89 -0.33 -11.98 -18.22
C VAL A 89 -1.80 -12.37 -18.17
N ARG A 90 -2.19 -13.07 -17.12
CA ARG A 90 -3.58 -13.47 -16.87
C ARG A 90 -4.06 -12.87 -15.58
N VAL A 91 -5.30 -12.37 -15.61
CA VAL A 91 -6.04 -11.95 -14.42
C VAL A 91 -6.62 -13.18 -13.76
N PHE A 92 -6.59 -13.23 -12.43
CA PHE A 92 -7.24 -14.27 -11.66
C PHE A 92 -7.83 -13.72 -10.37
N PHE A 93 -8.80 -14.45 -9.82
CA PHE A 93 -9.36 -14.15 -8.51
C PHE A 93 -8.56 -14.90 -7.44
N ASN A 94 -7.95 -14.14 -6.53
CA ASN A 94 -7.19 -14.71 -5.42
C ASN A 94 -8.14 -15.23 -4.33
N LYS A 95 -7.99 -16.50 -3.98
CA LYS A 95 -8.72 -17.17 -2.90
C LYS A 95 -7.85 -17.46 -1.69
N GLU A 96 -6.56 -17.15 -1.78
CA GLU A 96 -5.58 -17.50 -0.76
C GLU A 96 -5.39 -16.34 0.22
N MET A 97 -5.81 -16.54 1.45
CA MET A 97 -5.73 -15.55 2.52
C MET A 97 -4.31 -15.01 2.77
N GLN A 98 -3.29 -15.82 2.55
CA GLN A 98 -1.90 -15.42 2.73
C GLN A 98 -1.45 -14.29 1.80
N TYR A 99 -2.13 -14.09 0.65
CA TYR A 99 -1.83 -13.02 -0.31
C TYR A 99 -2.74 -11.80 -0.18
N PHE A 100 -3.64 -11.78 0.80
CA PHE A 100 -4.54 -10.65 1.02
C PHE A 100 -3.80 -9.34 1.36
N GLY A 101 -2.66 -9.48 2.07
CA GLY A 101 -1.80 -8.35 2.43
C GLY A 101 -0.96 -7.78 1.27
N GLY A 102 -1.18 -8.28 0.05
CA GLY A 102 -0.42 -7.89 -1.13
C GLY A 102 0.83 -8.73 -1.35
N ILE A 103 1.15 -8.94 -2.60
CA ILE A 103 2.42 -9.52 -3.04
C ILE A 103 2.75 -9.05 -4.45
N SER A 104 3.98 -8.64 -4.65
CA SER A 104 4.53 -8.29 -5.97
C SER A 104 5.82 -9.06 -6.19
N ALA A 105 5.82 -9.91 -7.21
CA ALA A 105 7.00 -10.68 -7.60
C ALA A 105 7.38 -10.36 -9.05
N THR A 106 8.64 -10.00 -9.24
CA THR A 106 9.24 -9.78 -10.56
C THR A 106 10.51 -10.61 -10.68
N SER A 107 10.86 -11.02 -11.89
CA SER A 107 12.12 -11.70 -12.17
C SER A 107 12.93 -10.95 -13.22
N PRO A 108 14.26 -10.89 -13.09
CA PRO A 108 15.11 -10.26 -14.08
C PRO A 108 15.00 -11.03 -15.41
N ILE A 109 14.96 -10.28 -16.54
CA ILE A 109 15.01 -10.87 -17.87
C ILE A 109 16.44 -11.32 -18.19
N ASN A 110 17.42 -10.49 -17.79
CA ASN A 110 18.84 -10.78 -17.94
C ASN A 110 19.48 -10.71 -16.56
N LEU A 111 20.44 -11.60 -16.31
CA LEU A 111 21.23 -11.63 -15.07
C LEU A 111 22.44 -10.69 -15.10
N GLU A 112 22.47 -9.78 -16.07
CA GLU A 112 23.51 -8.78 -16.19
C GLU A 112 23.33 -7.65 -15.17
N GLY A 113 24.42 -7.20 -14.58
CA GLY A 113 24.42 -6.11 -13.61
C GLY A 113 24.37 -6.54 -12.15
N ASN A 114 24.30 -5.55 -11.27
CA ASN A 114 24.32 -5.80 -9.82
C ASN A 114 22.90 -6.10 -9.30
N LEU A 115 22.55 -7.37 -9.24
CA LEU A 115 21.25 -7.85 -8.76
C LEU A 115 20.94 -7.35 -7.34
N LYS A 116 21.92 -7.21 -6.45
CA LYS A 116 21.70 -6.71 -5.09
C LYS A 116 21.14 -5.27 -5.10
N ILE A 117 21.71 -4.42 -5.96
CA ILE A 117 21.22 -3.03 -6.11
C ILE A 117 19.83 -3.02 -6.73
N GLN A 118 19.58 -3.86 -7.74
CA GLN A 118 18.27 -3.97 -8.37
C GLN A 118 17.19 -4.38 -7.34
N PHE A 119 17.44 -5.42 -6.57
CA PHE A 119 16.53 -5.86 -5.51
C PHE A 119 16.36 -4.82 -4.41
N ALA A 120 17.43 -4.13 -4.00
CA ALA A 120 17.32 -3.06 -3.00
C ALA A 120 16.41 -1.92 -3.47
N ARG A 121 16.50 -1.53 -4.75
CA ARG A 121 15.61 -0.51 -5.35
C ARG A 121 14.16 -0.99 -5.41
N ILE A 122 13.93 -2.25 -5.79
CA ILE A 122 12.59 -2.84 -5.81
C ILE A 122 12.01 -2.83 -4.39
N LEU A 123 12.77 -3.29 -3.39
CA LEU A 123 12.32 -3.33 -2.00
C LEU A 123 12.02 -1.93 -1.44
N GLY A 124 12.84 -0.93 -1.78
CA GLY A 124 12.62 0.45 -1.34
C GLY A 124 11.45 1.16 -2.04
N ALA A 125 11.06 0.70 -3.22
CA ALA A 125 10.05 1.38 -4.02
C ALA A 125 8.63 1.30 -3.44
N GLY A 126 8.25 0.19 -2.80
CA GLY A 126 6.94 0.06 -2.15
C GLY A 126 6.73 1.13 -1.06
N PRO A 127 7.59 1.20 -0.03
CA PRO A 127 7.50 2.26 0.98
C PRO A 127 7.57 3.68 0.38
N LEU A 128 8.42 3.90 -0.62
CA LEU A 128 8.55 5.19 -1.29
C LEU A 128 7.23 5.60 -1.98
N PHE A 129 6.58 4.68 -2.68
CA PHE A 129 5.27 4.94 -3.28
C PHE A 129 4.22 5.25 -2.22
N SER A 130 4.19 4.49 -1.13
CA SER A 130 3.26 4.75 -0.02
C SER A 130 3.44 6.15 0.56
N LEU A 131 4.68 6.59 0.79
CA LEU A 131 4.98 7.92 1.29
C LEU A 131 4.60 9.02 0.27
N LEU A 132 4.88 8.81 -1.00
CA LEU A 132 4.61 9.78 -2.06
C LEU A 132 3.10 9.98 -2.23
N PHE A 133 2.33 8.90 -2.34
CA PHE A 133 0.89 8.98 -2.46
C PHE A 133 0.22 9.46 -1.17
N GLY A 134 0.72 9.04 0.00
CA GLY A 134 0.27 9.57 1.28
C GLY A 134 0.46 11.08 1.37
N GLY A 135 1.62 11.60 0.94
CA GLY A 135 1.88 13.04 0.85
C GLY A 135 0.95 13.77 -0.11
N VAL A 136 0.71 13.18 -1.30
CA VAL A 136 -0.24 13.74 -2.28
C VAL A 136 -1.65 13.79 -1.70
N PHE A 137 -2.14 12.72 -1.07
CA PHE A 137 -3.47 12.71 -0.46
C PHE A 137 -3.60 13.72 0.67
N LEU A 138 -2.55 13.87 1.48
CA LEU A 138 -2.50 14.84 2.56
C LEU A 138 -2.55 16.27 2.02
N PHE A 139 -1.77 16.55 0.97
CA PHE A 139 -1.79 17.84 0.27
C PHE A 139 -3.17 18.15 -0.32
N LEU A 140 -3.79 17.20 -1.00
CA LEU A 140 -5.12 17.36 -1.57
C LEU A 140 -6.17 17.60 -0.48
N PHE A 141 -6.09 16.86 0.62
CA PHE A 141 -6.97 17.06 1.77
C PHE A 141 -6.90 18.50 2.29
N TYR A 142 -5.70 19.01 2.55
CA TYR A 142 -5.54 20.40 3.02
C TYR A 142 -5.98 21.42 1.99
N TYR A 143 -5.70 21.18 0.71
CA TYR A 143 -6.10 22.08 -0.37
C TYR A 143 -7.62 22.20 -0.48
N PHE A 144 -8.34 21.08 -0.45
CA PHE A 144 -9.79 21.08 -0.53
C PHE A 144 -10.46 21.56 0.76
N ASP A 145 -9.92 21.23 1.94
CA ASP A 145 -10.42 21.77 3.22
C ASP A 145 -10.31 23.30 3.26
N SER A 146 -9.19 23.85 2.80
CA SER A 146 -8.99 25.30 2.69
C SER A 146 -9.92 25.96 1.68
N ALA A 147 -10.15 25.32 0.52
CA ALA A 147 -11.02 25.86 -0.52
C ALA A 147 -12.52 25.79 -0.17
N TRP A 148 -12.92 24.86 0.73
CA TRP A 148 -14.31 24.69 1.13
C TRP A 148 -14.71 25.55 2.35
N ASN A 149 -13.74 25.86 3.21
CA ASN A 149 -13.96 26.61 4.47
C ASN A 149 -13.51 28.09 4.40
N GLY A 150 -13.00 28.57 3.28
CA GLY A 150 -12.66 29.98 3.00
C GLY A 150 -13.74 30.66 2.17
#